data_21f8de6fb4e958a5ef08363b4dc1f59c
#
_entry.id   21f8de6fb4e958a5ef08363b4dc1f59c
#
_cell.length_a   1.000
_cell.length_b   1.000
_cell.length_c   1.000
_cell.angle_alpha   90.00
_cell.angle_beta   90.00
_cell.angle_gamma   90.00
#
_symmetry.space_group_name_H-M   'P 1'
#
loop_
_entity.id
_entity.type
_entity.pdbx_description
1 polymer ?
#
loop_
_entity_poly.entity_id
_entity_poly.type
_entity_poly.pdbx_seq_one_letter_code
_entity_poly.pdbx_strand_id
1 'polypeptide(L)'
;MAETLFRIATFNLESLDDDVSDPPFAARIATLRPQLERLSADILCLQEVDAQHPVKKEPRVLRALTRLLDGTRYAGFHVTAGDGPSPADRHNPVLVSRWPITAARLLRHDLVPPPRVHLATAVPPMADAVEVSWDRPALQTAIALPGGRVLHIFNLHLRAPLAAPVPGQKAGAFVWKTAEGWAEGYYLAALKRAGQALETRLAVDRLFDADPDALVMVAGDCNAGMEHTPLRILCADLESTGNPALAGRVLSPLERMIPPDRRFSVLHAGAAVMLDHLLVSPGLAGWFRDVAIHNEGLSDEVFHPTDARSPESYHAPMVASFALPG
;
A
#
# COMPACT_ATOMS: atom_id res chain seq x y z
N MET A 1 27.89 17.11 15.48
CA MET A 1 27.68 17.03 14.02
C MET A 1 26.18 17.18 13.77
N ALA A 2 25.76 17.81 12.67
CA ALA A 2 24.33 17.88 12.33
C ALA A 2 23.81 16.46 12.06
N GLU A 3 22.65 16.13 12.62
CA GLU A 3 21.99 14.85 12.41
C GLU A 3 21.56 14.75 10.92
N THR A 4 21.92 13.65 10.25
CA THR A 4 21.51 13.43 8.86
C THR A 4 20.12 12.85 8.85
N LEU A 5 19.15 13.61 8.38
CA LEU A 5 17.76 13.18 8.26
C LEU A 5 17.51 12.53 6.91
N PHE A 6 16.61 11.54 6.89
CA PHE A 6 16.01 11.00 5.67
C PHE A 6 14.50 10.82 5.84
N ARG A 7 13.79 10.78 4.72
CA ARG A 7 12.33 10.76 4.71
C ARG A 7 11.79 9.60 3.89
N ILE A 8 10.78 8.94 4.42
CA ILE A 8 10.03 7.87 3.75
C ILE A 8 8.58 8.31 3.63
N ALA A 9 8.01 8.18 2.44
CA ALA A 9 6.62 8.53 2.20
C ALA A 9 5.83 7.38 1.57
N THR A 10 4.52 7.35 1.83
CA THR A 10 3.57 6.51 1.09
C THR A 10 2.55 7.39 0.39
N PHE A 11 2.15 7.01 -0.83
CA PHE A 11 1.15 7.71 -1.60
C PHE A 11 0.45 6.77 -2.60
N ASN A 12 -0.85 6.57 -2.44
CA ASN A 12 -1.68 5.94 -3.44
C ASN A 12 -1.95 6.96 -4.57
N LEU A 13 -1.50 6.65 -5.79
CA LEU A 13 -1.60 7.55 -6.94
C LEU A 13 -2.91 7.38 -7.73
N GLU A 14 -3.80 6.52 -7.27
CA GLU A 14 -5.14 6.32 -7.83
C GLU A 14 -5.13 6.09 -9.35
N SER A 15 -4.73 4.88 -9.74
CA SER A 15 -4.63 4.43 -11.14
C SER A 15 -3.80 5.37 -12.03
N LEU A 16 -2.52 5.58 -11.65
CA LEU A 16 -1.59 6.38 -12.44
C LEU A 16 -1.33 5.71 -13.79
N ASP A 17 -1.97 6.24 -14.83
CA ASP A 17 -1.89 5.75 -16.22
C ASP A 17 -1.81 6.92 -17.19
N ASP A 18 -1.04 6.79 -18.29
CA ASP A 18 -0.91 7.80 -19.34
C ASP A 18 -1.65 7.44 -20.64
N ASP A 19 -2.29 6.27 -20.68
CA ASP A 19 -3.17 5.84 -21.77
C ASP A 19 -4.64 6.25 -21.56
N VAL A 20 -4.98 6.85 -20.41
CA VAL A 20 -6.31 7.34 -20.07
C VAL A 20 -6.45 8.81 -20.47
N SER A 21 -7.58 9.16 -21.07
CA SER A 21 -7.85 10.54 -21.57
C SER A 21 -8.62 11.40 -20.56
N ASP A 22 -9.19 10.84 -19.52
CA ASP A 22 -9.97 11.55 -18.50
C ASP A 22 -9.60 11.08 -17.09
N PRO A 23 -9.00 11.94 -16.27
CA PRO A 23 -8.46 13.25 -16.65
C PRO A 23 -7.24 13.14 -17.59
N PRO A 24 -6.92 14.18 -18.37
CA PRO A 24 -5.72 14.16 -19.21
C PRO A 24 -4.46 13.98 -18.38
N PHE A 25 -3.53 13.14 -18.84
CA PHE A 25 -2.31 12.83 -18.09
C PHE A 25 -1.48 14.09 -17.75
N ALA A 26 -1.50 15.11 -18.61
CA ALA A 26 -0.85 16.40 -18.32
C ALA A 26 -1.43 17.09 -17.08
N ALA A 27 -2.74 17.00 -16.85
CA ALA A 27 -3.38 17.51 -15.65
C ALA A 27 -2.97 16.69 -14.41
N ARG A 28 -2.87 15.36 -14.54
CA ARG A 28 -2.36 14.50 -13.48
C ARG A 28 -0.93 14.87 -13.08
N ILE A 29 -0.04 15.08 -14.07
CA ILE A 29 1.34 15.54 -13.80
C ILE A 29 1.34 16.88 -13.08
N ALA A 30 0.56 17.86 -13.58
CA ALA A 30 0.52 19.21 -13.01
C ALA A 30 0.07 19.20 -11.54
N THR A 31 -0.76 18.25 -11.14
CA THR A 31 -1.30 18.11 -9.78
C THR A 31 -0.42 17.26 -8.88
N LEU A 32 -0.02 16.06 -9.33
CA LEU A 32 0.70 15.09 -8.49
C LEU A 32 2.17 15.45 -8.28
N ARG A 33 2.82 16.07 -9.29
CA ARG A 33 4.25 16.43 -9.19
C ARG A 33 4.55 17.40 -8.04
N PRO A 34 3.82 18.52 -7.84
CA PRO A 34 4.02 19.39 -6.68
C PRO A 34 3.79 18.68 -5.35
N GLN A 35 2.83 17.74 -5.28
CA GLN A 35 2.58 16.96 -4.07
C GLN A 35 3.78 16.06 -3.75
N LEU A 36 4.32 15.34 -4.74
CA LEU A 36 5.53 14.53 -4.58
C LEU A 36 6.75 15.37 -4.18
N GLU A 37 6.99 16.51 -4.83
CA GLU A 37 8.09 17.42 -4.49
C GLU A 37 7.99 17.94 -3.05
N ARG A 38 6.78 18.27 -2.58
CA ARG A 38 6.53 18.71 -1.20
C ARG A 38 6.90 17.65 -0.17
N LEU A 39 6.75 16.37 -0.47
CA LEU A 39 7.15 15.26 0.42
C LEU A 39 8.65 15.30 0.69
N SER A 40 9.44 15.73 -0.28
CA SER A 40 10.90 15.73 -0.20
C SER A 40 11.47 14.40 0.31
N ALA A 41 10.84 13.29 -0.06
CA ALA A 41 11.18 11.96 0.41
C ALA A 41 12.47 11.43 -0.23
N ASP A 42 13.22 10.61 0.50
CA ASP A 42 14.35 9.84 -0.03
C ASP A 42 13.89 8.45 -0.51
N ILE A 43 12.74 8.00 0.01
CA ILE A 43 12.08 6.75 -0.39
C ILE A 43 10.58 7.02 -0.55
N LEU A 44 10.00 6.58 -1.69
CA LEU A 44 8.55 6.62 -1.94
C LEU A 44 8.01 5.20 -2.06
N CYS A 45 6.96 4.91 -1.30
CA CYS A 45 6.12 3.71 -1.44
C CYS A 45 4.84 4.14 -2.18
N LEU A 46 4.74 3.79 -3.46
CA LEU A 46 3.64 4.21 -4.33
C LEU A 46 2.70 3.04 -4.59
N GLN A 47 1.40 3.31 -4.60
CA GLN A 47 0.36 2.34 -4.92
C GLN A 47 -0.41 2.80 -6.17
N GLU A 48 -1.11 1.88 -6.79
CA GLU A 48 -1.90 2.10 -8.00
C GLU A 48 -1.12 2.70 -9.18
N VAL A 49 0.09 2.22 -9.40
CA VAL A 49 0.87 2.56 -10.58
C VAL A 49 0.58 1.53 -11.67
N ASP A 50 -0.02 1.97 -12.77
CA ASP A 50 -0.32 1.12 -13.91
C ASP A 50 0.90 1.04 -14.86
N ALA A 51 1.01 -0.06 -15.59
CA ALA A 51 2.12 -0.28 -16.51
C ALA A 51 1.63 -0.40 -17.95
N GLN A 52 2.32 0.27 -18.86
CA GLN A 52 1.94 0.40 -20.25
C GLN A 52 2.86 -0.41 -21.17
N HIS A 53 2.34 -0.86 -22.30
CA HIS A 53 3.17 -1.41 -23.36
C HIS A 53 3.87 -0.28 -24.13
N PRO A 54 5.22 -0.19 -24.16
CA PRO A 54 5.91 0.79 -24.99
C PRO A 54 5.63 0.56 -26.48
N VAL A 55 5.59 -0.71 -26.88
CA VAL A 55 5.18 -1.19 -28.19
C VAL A 55 4.29 -2.42 -27.99
N LYS A 56 3.28 -2.60 -28.84
CA LYS A 56 2.37 -3.76 -28.78
C LYS A 56 3.16 -5.07 -28.73
N LYS A 57 2.87 -5.90 -27.71
CA LYS A 57 3.52 -7.19 -27.40
C LYS A 57 4.89 -7.12 -26.71
N GLU A 58 5.48 -5.94 -26.50
CA GLU A 58 6.66 -5.82 -25.64
C GLU A 58 6.28 -5.90 -24.15
N PRO A 59 7.26 -6.24 -23.27
CA PRO A 59 7.03 -6.20 -21.82
C PRO A 59 6.54 -4.83 -21.39
N ARG A 60 5.65 -4.80 -20.40
CA ARG A 60 5.13 -3.56 -19.83
C ARG A 60 6.21 -2.83 -19.05
N VAL A 61 6.13 -1.51 -19.05
CA VAL A 61 7.01 -0.60 -18.31
C VAL A 61 6.19 0.45 -17.54
N LEU A 62 6.77 1.04 -16.52
CA LEU A 62 6.13 2.10 -15.71
C LEU A 62 6.28 3.47 -16.40
N ARG A 63 5.78 3.59 -17.65
CA ARG A 63 5.94 4.81 -18.47
C ARG A 63 5.32 6.03 -17.83
N ALA A 64 4.09 5.91 -17.34
CA ALA A 64 3.39 7.00 -16.66
C ALA A 64 4.17 7.49 -15.44
N LEU A 65 4.70 6.58 -14.61
CA LEU A 65 5.53 6.94 -13.46
C LEU A 65 6.83 7.62 -13.91
N THR A 66 7.52 7.08 -14.91
CA THR A 66 8.75 7.70 -15.43
C THR A 66 8.50 9.14 -15.87
N ARG A 67 7.40 9.39 -16.60
CA ARG A 67 7.00 10.75 -17.03
C ARG A 67 6.62 11.66 -15.85
N LEU A 68 5.98 11.10 -14.80
CA LEU A 68 5.64 11.87 -13.60
C LEU A 68 6.89 12.30 -12.84
N LEU A 69 7.89 11.42 -12.72
CA LEU A 69 9.12 11.69 -11.97
C LEU A 69 10.16 12.49 -12.77
N ASP A 70 10.05 12.56 -14.11
CA ASP A 70 10.96 13.31 -14.95
C ASP A 70 10.97 14.80 -14.60
N GLY A 71 12.18 15.38 -14.50
CA GLY A 71 12.38 16.77 -14.08
C GLY A 71 12.10 17.06 -12.60
N THR A 72 11.88 16.05 -11.78
CA THR A 72 11.76 16.16 -10.31
C THR A 72 13.05 15.74 -9.62
N ARG A 73 13.14 15.95 -8.30
CA ARG A 73 14.23 15.42 -7.47
C ARG A 73 14.35 13.89 -7.51
N TYR A 74 13.30 13.19 -7.92
CA TYR A 74 13.23 11.74 -8.00
C TYR A 74 13.76 11.19 -9.33
N ALA A 75 14.06 12.06 -10.29
CA ALA A 75 14.70 11.63 -11.53
C ALA A 75 16.07 10.99 -11.22
N GLY A 76 16.26 9.77 -11.68
CA GLY A 76 17.50 9.01 -11.40
C GLY A 76 17.50 8.23 -10.08
N PHE A 77 16.43 8.23 -9.28
CA PHE A 77 16.29 7.30 -8.16
C PHE A 77 16.10 5.86 -8.68
N HIS A 78 16.46 4.89 -7.83
CA HIS A 78 16.21 3.48 -8.11
C HIS A 78 14.71 3.19 -8.03
N VAL A 79 14.16 2.48 -9.01
CA VAL A 79 12.73 2.14 -9.09
C VAL A 79 12.57 0.63 -9.21
N THR A 80 11.63 0.05 -8.48
CA THR A 80 11.25 -1.35 -8.62
C THR A 80 9.75 -1.55 -8.39
N ALA A 81 9.16 -2.47 -9.15
CA ALA A 81 7.82 -3.02 -8.93
C ALA A 81 7.90 -4.52 -8.56
N GLY A 82 9.09 -5.02 -8.18
CA GLY A 82 9.33 -6.40 -7.79
C GLY A 82 10.29 -7.13 -8.74
N ASP A 83 10.34 -8.45 -8.59
CA ASP A 83 11.25 -9.38 -9.27
C ASP A 83 10.62 -10.10 -10.50
N GLY A 84 9.41 -9.71 -10.87
CA GLY A 84 8.73 -10.25 -12.05
C GLY A 84 9.40 -9.83 -13.37
N PRO A 85 9.14 -10.53 -14.47
CA PRO A 85 9.71 -10.21 -15.79
C PRO A 85 9.23 -8.88 -16.36
N SER A 86 8.10 -8.36 -15.87
CA SER A 86 7.54 -7.05 -16.15
C SER A 86 6.51 -6.69 -15.08
N PRO A 87 6.22 -5.39 -14.86
CA PRO A 87 5.11 -4.98 -14.01
C PRO A 87 3.76 -5.51 -14.51
N ALA A 88 2.81 -5.67 -13.60
CA ALA A 88 1.43 -6.01 -13.93
C ALA A 88 0.75 -4.89 -14.71
N ASP A 89 -0.35 -5.20 -15.41
CA ASP A 89 -1.16 -4.21 -16.13
C ASP A 89 -1.57 -3.04 -15.22
N ARG A 90 -2.12 -3.35 -14.06
CA ARG A 90 -2.70 -2.36 -13.14
C ARG A 90 -2.25 -2.55 -11.71
N HIS A 91 -2.30 -1.43 -10.99
CA HIS A 91 -2.20 -1.37 -9.53
C HIS A 91 -0.91 -1.99 -8.96
N ASN A 92 0.23 -1.74 -9.62
CA ASN A 92 1.50 -2.17 -9.06
C ASN A 92 1.83 -1.41 -7.78
N PRO A 93 2.29 -2.08 -6.71
CA PRO A 93 3.07 -1.45 -5.68
C PRO A 93 4.46 -1.15 -6.24
N VAL A 94 4.91 0.10 -6.12
CA VAL A 94 6.21 0.54 -6.63
C VAL A 94 7.01 1.19 -5.51
N LEU A 95 8.30 0.90 -5.45
CA LEU A 95 9.23 1.59 -4.57
C LEU A 95 10.19 2.44 -5.42
N VAL A 96 10.37 3.70 -5.00
CA VAL A 96 11.35 4.64 -5.55
C VAL A 96 12.32 5.02 -4.43
N SER A 97 13.62 4.81 -4.61
CA SER A 97 14.62 5.02 -3.56
C SER A 97 15.83 5.80 -4.06
N ARG A 98 16.27 6.78 -3.27
CA ARG A 98 17.55 7.47 -3.47
C ARG A 98 18.74 6.51 -3.37
N TRP A 99 18.61 5.47 -2.55
CA TRP A 99 19.66 4.49 -2.30
C TRP A 99 19.43 3.18 -3.05
N PRO A 100 20.50 2.39 -3.27
CA PRO A 100 20.38 1.14 -3.99
C PRO A 100 19.37 0.18 -3.35
N ILE A 101 18.48 -0.37 -4.19
CA ILE A 101 17.59 -1.46 -3.82
C ILE A 101 18.35 -2.76 -4.08
N THR A 102 18.76 -3.45 -3.01
CA THR A 102 19.61 -4.64 -3.09
C THR A 102 18.81 -5.93 -3.27
N ALA A 103 17.53 -5.92 -2.92
CA ALA A 103 16.61 -7.00 -3.18
C ALA A 103 15.18 -6.44 -3.35
N ALA A 104 14.41 -7.07 -4.23
CA ALA A 104 13.00 -6.83 -4.41
C ALA A 104 12.30 -8.17 -4.65
N ARG A 105 11.10 -8.35 -4.09
CA ARG A 105 10.31 -9.57 -4.24
C ARG A 105 8.83 -9.24 -4.13
N LEU A 106 8.03 -9.88 -4.96
CA LEU A 106 6.57 -9.87 -4.87
C LEU A 106 6.11 -11.08 -4.05
N LEU A 107 5.42 -10.82 -2.93
CA LEU A 107 4.85 -11.86 -2.07
C LEU A 107 3.38 -12.07 -2.42
N ARG A 108 3.04 -13.29 -2.84
CA ARG A 108 1.67 -13.69 -3.11
C ARG A 108 1.53 -15.21 -2.98
N HIS A 109 1.02 -15.66 -1.85
CA HIS A 109 0.88 -17.07 -1.49
C HIS A 109 2.20 -17.83 -1.28
N ASP A 110 3.29 -17.12 -1.01
CA ASP A 110 4.59 -17.72 -0.67
C ASP A 110 4.63 -18.27 0.75
N LEU A 111 3.88 -17.65 1.67
CA LEU A 111 3.87 -17.99 3.09
C LEU A 111 2.50 -18.41 3.59
N VAL A 112 1.44 -17.94 2.93
CA VAL A 112 0.05 -18.24 3.27
C VAL A 112 -0.62 -18.79 2.00
N PRO A 113 -0.94 -20.09 1.95
CA PRO A 113 -1.62 -20.66 0.78
C PRO A 113 -3.01 -20.02 0.62
N PRO A 114 -3.54 -19.92 -0.62
CA PRO A 114 -4.86 -19.39 -0.84
C PRO A 114 -5.90 -20.25 -0.13
N PRO A 115 -6.77 -19.67 0.72
CA PRO A 115 -7.85 -20.41 1.34
C PRO A 115 -8.81 -20.96 0.29
N ARG A 116 -9.34 -22.15 0.51
CA ARG A 116 -10.36 -22.77 -0.34
C ARG A 116 -11.72 -22.70 0.31
N VAL A 117 -12.71 -22.12 -0.38
CA VAL A 117 -14.03 -21.84 0.13
C VAL A 117 -15.10 -22.45 -0.78
N HIS A 118 -16.06 -23.17 -0.21
CA HIS A 118 -17.29 -23.53 -0.92
C HIS A 118 -18.23 -22.32 -0.93
N LEU A 119 -18.61 -21.87 -2.13
CA LEU A 119 -19.51 -20.73 -2.28
C LEU A 119 -20.94 -21.17 -2.04
N ALA A 120 -21.52 -20.67 -0.95
CA ALA A 120 -22.86 -21.05 -0.51
C ALA A 120 -23.98 -20.43 -1.38
N THR A 121 -23.72 -19.27 -1.97
CA THR A 121 -24.73 -18.51 -2.71
C THR A 121 -24.52 -18.49 -4.23
N ALA A 122 -23.53 -19.23 -4.75
CA ALA A 122 -23.24 -19.29 -6.18
C ALA A 122 -24.44 -19.84 -6.99
N VAL A 123 -24.73 -19.20 -8.14
CA VAL A 123 -25.78 -19.63 -9.06
C VAL A 123 -25.20 -19.74 -10.47
N PRO A 124 -25.19 -20.96 -11.06
CA PRO A 124 -25.59 -22.24 -10.47
C PRO A 124 -24.71 -22.65 -9.29
N PRO A 125 -25.18 -23.55 -8.39
CA PRO A 125 -24.38 -24.07 -7.30
C PRO A 125 -23.09 -24.70 -7.80
N MET A 126 -21.98 -24.48 -7.08
CA MET A 126 -20.66 -25.04 -7.38
C MET A 126 -20.36 -26.22 -6.45
N ALA A 127 -19.95 -27.35 -7.04
CA ALA A 127 -19.62 -28.55 -6.24
C ALA A 127 -18.24 -28.44 -5.57
N ASP A 128 -17.30 -27.77 -6.24
CA ASP A 128 -15.93 -27.66 -5.76
C ASP A 128 -15.66 -26.35 -5.02
N ALA A 129 -14.74 -26.42 -4.04
CA ALA A 129 -14.24 -25.24 -3.37
C ALA A 129 -13.37 -24.39 -4.33
N VAL A 130 -13.54 -23.08 -4.30
CA VAL A 130 -12.74 -22.13 -5.08
C VAL A 130 -11.58 -21.58 -4.25
N GLU A 131 -10.47 -21.28 -4.90
CA GLU A 131 -9.34 -20.60 -4.26
C GLU A 131 -9.60 -19.11 -4.14
N VAL A 132 -9.34 -18.55 -2.95
CA VAL A 132 -9.47 -17.12 -2.66
C VAL A 132 -8.09 -16.50 -2.68
N SER A 133 -7.62 -16.10 -3.88
CA SER A 133 -6.32 -15.46 -4.05
C SER A 133 -6.37 -13.96 -3.76
N TRP A 134 -5.24 -13.42 -3.25
CA TRP A 134 -5.07 -11.97 -3.10
C TRP A 134 -5.11 -11.27 -4.45
N ASP A 135 -5.72 -10.10 -4.52
CA ASP A 135 -5.83 -9.38 -5.79
C ASP A 135 -4.49 -8.82 -6.26
N ARG A 136 -3.64 -8.42 -5.32
CA ARG A 136 -2.33 -7.81 -5.54
C ARG A 136 -1.28 -8.48 -4.66
N PRO A 137 0.00 -8.53 -5.09
CA PRO A 137 1.11 -8.94 -4.22
C PRO A 137 1.47 -7.83 -3.23
N ALA A 138 2.20 -8.18 -2.16
CA ALA A 138 2.96 -7.24 -1.36
C ALA A 138 4.37 -7.10 -1.97
N LEU A 139 4.90 -5.89 -2.10
CA LEU A 139 6.27 -5.65 -2.55
C LEU A 139 7.20 -5.58 -1.33
N GLN A 140 8.04 -6.59 -1.15
CA GLN A 140 9.11 -6.60 -0.17
C GLN A 140 10.40 -6.12 -0.83
N THR A 141 11.11 -5.18 -0.20
CA THR A 141 12.40 -4.64 -0.67
C THR A 141 13.42 -4.57 0.44
N ALA A 142 14.71 -4.64 0.07
CA ALA A 142 15.83 -4.33 0.94
C ALA A 142 16.61 -3.15 0.34
N ILE A 143 16.88 -2.13 1.13
CA ILE A 143 17.52 -0.88 0.71
C ILE A 143 18.83 -0.73 1.49
N ALA A 144 19.94 -0.53 0.77
CA ALA A 144 21.24 -0.29 1.36
C ALA A 144 21.35 1.18 1.83
N LEU A 145 21.11 1.42 3.11
CA LEU A 145 21.31 2.74 3.70
C LEU A 145 22.80 3.07 3.91
N PRO A 146 23.17 4.38 4.01
CA PRO A 146 24.50 4.77 4.44
C PRO A 146 24.89 4.12 5.77
N GLY A 147 26.19 3.87 5.95
CA GLY A 147 26.71 3.19 7.14
C GLY A 147 26.53 1.66 7.14
N GLY A 148 26.23 1.05 5.98
CA GLY A 148 26.15 -0.41 5.82
C GLY A 148 24.88 -1.05 6.43
N ARG A 149 23.89 -0.26 6.78
CA ARG A 149 22.61 -0.74 7.33
C ARG A 149 21.64 -1.11 6.21
N VAL A 150 20.76 -2.06 6.47
CA VAL A 150 19.71 -2.47 5.54
C VAL A 150 18.34 -2.10 6.12
N LEU A 151 17.55 -1.40 5.33
CA LEU A 151 16.16 -1.11 5.63
C LEU A 151 15.26 -2.02 4.78
N HIS A 152 14.40 -2.77 5.43
CA HIS A 152 13.38 -3.60 4.78
C HIS A 152 12.07 -2.85 4.71
N ILE A 153 11.50 -2.72 3.50
CA ILE A 153 10.20 -2.07 3.30
C ILE A 153 9.25 -3.05 2.62
N PHE A 154 8.04 -3.16 3.19
CA PHE A 154 6.90 -3.81 2.57
C PHE A 154 5.94 -2.73 2.10
N ASN A 155 5.78 -2.60 0.78
CA ASN A 155 4.79 -1.71 0.19
C ASN A 155 3.52 -2.49 -0.12
N LEU A 156 2.41 -2.10 0.51
CA LEU A 156 1.13 -2.79 0.44
C LEU A 156 0.06 -1.96 -0.29
N HIS A 157 -0.83 -2.68 -0.97
CA HIS A 157 -2.14 -2.18 -1.35
C HIS A 157 -3.15 -3.30 -1.10
N LEU A 158 -3.73 -3.33 0.09
CA LEU A 158 -4.69 -4.36 0.47
C LEU A 158 -6.02 -4.16 -0.28
N ARG A 159 -6.82 -5.23 -0.35
CA ARG A 159 -8.13 -5.17 -0.97
C ARG A 159 -9.04 -4.15 -0.28
N ALA A 160 -9.70 -3.29 -1.07
CA ALA A 160 -10.77 -2.43 -0.57
C ALA A 160 -11.92 -3.26 0.06
N PRO A 161 -12.68 -2.71 1.04
CA PRO A 161 -13.81 -3.39 1.68
C PRO A 161 -15.03 -3.46 0.77
N LEU A 162 -14.83 -3.80 -0.50
CA LEU A 162 -15.87 -4.01 -1.49
C LEU A 162 -16.09 -5.51 -1.71
N ALA A 163 -17.33 -5.93 -1.72
CA ALA A 163 -17.71 -7.33 -1.89
C ALA A 163 -17.13 -7.92 -3.19
N ALA A 164 -16.39 -9.05 -3.07
CA ALA A 164 -15.83 -9.76 -4.21
C ALA A 164 -16.93 -10.42 -5.03
N PRO A 165 -16.78 -10.56 -6.35
CA PRO A 165 -17.79 -11.21 -7.17
C PRO A 165 -18.08 -12.65 -6.74
N VAL A 166 -19.37 -13.00 -6.66
CA VAL A 166 -19.85 -14.38 -6.49
C VAL A 166 -20.61 -14.76 -7.76
N PRO A 167 -20.35 -15.93 -8.36
CA PRO A 167 -21.00 -16.36 -9.59
C PRO A 167 -22.53 -16.29 -9.51
N GLY A 168 -23.16 -15.68 -10.53
CA GLY A 168 -24.62 -15.54 -10.62
C GLY A 168 -25.26 -14.50 -9.69
N GLN A 169 -24.52 -13.90 -8.75
CA GLN A 169 -25.05 -12.96 -7.75
C GLN A 169 -25.02 -11.48 -8.18
N LYS A 170 -24.44 -11.18 -9.34
CA LYS A 170 -24.39 -9.80 -9.88
C LYS A 170 -25.42 -9.59 -10.98
N ALA A 171 -26.15 -8.47 -10.94
CA ALA A 171 -27.01 -7.98 -12.02
C ALA A 171 -26.31 -6.90 -12.87
N GLY A 172 -25.23 -6.32 -12.37
CA GLY A 172 -24.38 -5.33 -13.03
C GLY A 172 -23.09 -5.14 -12.24
N ALA A 173 -22.20 -4.27 -12.71
CA ALA A 173 -20.88 -4.06 -12.10
C ALA A 173 -20.94 -3.82 -10.59
N PHE A 174 -21.89 -2.98 -10.14
CA PHE A 174 -22.08 -2.61 -8.73
C PHE A 174 -23.46 -3.05 -8.18
N VAL A 175 -24.26 -3.82 -8.94
CA VAL A 175 -25.61 -4.21 -8.55
C VAL A 175 -25.64 -5.68 -8.17
N TRP A 176 -26.02 -5.97 -6.93
CA TRP A 176 -26.18 -7.32 -6.39
C TRP A 176 -27.63 -7.78 -6.53
N LYS A 177 -27.84 -9.06 -6.81
CA LYS A 177 -29.17 -9.64 -6.91
C LYS A 177 -29.78 -9.98 -5.55
N THR A 178 -28.93 -10.38 -4.59
CA THR A 178 -29.35 -10.79 -3.25
C THR A 178 -28.44 -10.23 -2.16
N ALA A 179 -28.98 -10.03 -0.96
CA ALA A 179 -28.19 -9.63 0.21
C ALA A 179 -27.21 -10.73 0.66
N GLU A 180 -27.59 -12.00 0.55
CA GLU A 180 -26.74 -13.13 0.89
C GLU A 180 -25.54 -13.25 -0.05
N GLY A 181 -25.72 -13.07 -1.37
CA GLY A 181 -24.63 -13.03 -2.34
C GLY A 181 -23.68 -11.86 -2.10
N TRP A 182 -24.19 -10.69 -1.76
CA TRP A 182 -23.36 -9.56 -1.32
C TRP A 182 -22.58 -9.88 -0.05
N ALA A 183 -23.24 -10.48 0.95
CA ALA A 183 -22.62 -10.81 2.23
C ALA A 183 -21.48 -11.84 2.05
N GLU A 184 -21.69 -12.88 1.23
CA GLU A 184 -20.63 -13.84 0.89
C GLU A 184 -19.48 -13.15 0.15
N GLY A 185 -19.78 -12.29 -0.82
CA GLY A 185 -18.74 -11.49 -1.50
C GLY A 185 -17.93 -10.60 -0.56
N TYR A 186 -18.59 -10.00 0.43
CA TYR A 186 -17.92 -9.18 1.46
C TYR A 186 -17.02 -10.04 2.37
N TYR A 187 -17.48 -11.23 2.75
CA TYR A 187 -16.69 -12.22 3.47
C TYR A 187 -15.43 -12.64 2.68
N LEU A 188 -15.56 -12.92 1.38
CA LEU A 188 -14.41 -13.25 0.52
C LEU A 188 -13.41 -12.10 0.44
N ALA A 189 -13.88 -10.85 0.35
CA ALA A 189 -13.02 -9.67 0.37
C ALA A 189 -12.27 -9.53 1.71
N ALA A 190 -12.92 -9.85 2.83
CA ALA A 190 -12.30 -9.84 4.15
C ALA A 190 -11.21 -10.93 4.28
N LEU A 191 -11.45 -12.14 3.75
CA LEU A 191 -10.44 -13.22 3.70
C LEU A 191 -9.20 -12.80 2.91
N LYS A 192 -9.37 -12.20 1.73
CA LYS A 192 -8.26 -11.73 0.91
C LYS A 192 -7.40 -10.71 1.67
N ARG A 193 -8.04 -9.72 2.27
CA ARG A 193 -7.37 -8.63 2.98
C ARG A 193 -6.64 -9.12 4.24
N ALA A 194 -7.30 -9.95 5.04
CA ALA A 194 -6.70 -10.52 6.24
C ALA A 194 -5.57 -11.50 5.92
N GLY A 195 -5.73 -12.32 4.87
CA GLY A 195 -4.72 -13.27 4.43
C GLY A 195 -3.46 -12.59 3.90
N GLN A 196 -3.58 -11.51 3.12
CA GLN A 196 -2.44 -10.73 2.64
C GLN A 196 -1.71 -10.03 3.81
N ALA A 197 -2.46 -9.51 4.79
CA ALA A 197 -1.88 -8.96 6.01
C ALA A 197 -1.11 -10.02 6.82
N LEU A 198 -1.65 -11.23 6.95
CA LEU A 198 -0.98 -12.36 7.60
C LEU A 198 0.30 -12.75 6.87
N GLU A 199 0.27 -12.86 5.55
CA GLU A 199 1.46 -13.19 4.75
C GLU A 199 2.57 -12.17 4.94
N THR A 200 2.23 -10.88 4.92
CA THR A 200 3.17 -9.80 5.21
C THR A 200 3.73 -9.89 6.64
N ARG A 201 2.87 -10.15 7.63
CA ARG A 201 3.31 -10.32 9.03
C ARG A 201 4.31 -11.47 9.17
N LEU A 202 4.04 -12.62 8.57
CA LEU A 202 4.96 -13.77 8.59
C LEU A 202 6.30 -13.43 7.91
N ALA A 203 6.29 -12.65 6.83
CA ALA A 203 7.52 -12.18 6.18
C ALA A 203 8.32 -11.23 7.07
N VAL A 204 7.65 -10.34 7.81
CA VAL A 204 8.27 -9.46 8.82
C VAL A 204 8.88 -10.29 9.95
N ASP A 205 8.18 -11.28 10.48
CA ASP A 205 8.70 -12.12 11.56
C ASP A 205 9.95 -12.92 11.16
N ARG A 206 10.04 -13.36 9.90
CA ARG A 206 11.26 -14.00 9.36
C ARG A 206 12.46 -13.05 9.35
N LEU A 207 12.26 -11.74 9.16
CA LEU A 207 13.35 -10.77 9.29
C LEU A 207 13.80 -10.66 10.75
N PHE A 208 12.88 -10.60 11.70
CA PHE A 208 13.20 -10.58 13.13
C PHE A 208 13.83 -11.89 13.63
N ASP A 209 13.51 -13.03 13.02
CA ASP A 209 14.18 -14.30 13.31
C ASP A 209 15.64 -14.29 12.86
N ALA A 210 15.96 -13.60 11.76
CA ALA A 210 17.32 -13.47 11.25
C ALA A 210 18.09 -12.36 11.97
N ASP A 211 17.44 -11.25 12.31
CA ASP A 211 18.01 -10.09 13.01
C ASP A 211 16.92 -9.44 13.87
N PRO A 212 16.95 -9.64 15.21
CA PRO A 212 15.98 -9.04 16.12
C PRO A 212 15.91 -7.51 16.08
N ASP A 213 16.98 -6.84 15.64
CA ASP A 213 17.08 -5.38 15.50
C ASP A 213 16.81 -4.90 14.08
N ALA A 214 16.28 -5.76 13.20
CA ALA A 214 15.99 -5.44 11.81
C ALA A 214 15.19 -4.14 11.69
N LEU A 215 15.66 -3.27 10.79
CA LEU A 215 14.94 -2.04 10.44
C LEU A 215 13.85 -2.40 9.43
N VAL A 216 12.61 -2.38 9.88
CA VAL A 216 11.45 -2.78 9.06
C VAL A 216 10.42 -1.67 9.03
N MET A 217 9.89 -1.40 7.84
CA MET A 217 8.70 -0.59 7.62
C MET A 217 7.66 -1.36 6.79
N VAL A 218 6.41 -1.33 7.22
CA VAL A 218 5.27 -1.69 6.39
C VAL A 218 4.53 -0.41 6.04
N ALA A 219 4.41 -0.10 4.76
CA ALA A 219 3.86 1.14 4.25
C ALA A 219 2.80 0.87 3.17
N GLY A 220 1.83 1.76 3.01
CA GLY A 220 0.89 1.71 1.91
C GLY A 220 -0.56 1.84 2.30
N ASP A 221 -1.41 1.70 1.30
CA ASP A 221 -2.86 1.67 1.44
C ASP A 221 -3.33 0.30 1.93
N CYS A 222 -3.67 0.23 3.22
CA CYS A 222 -4.20 -0.98 3.83
C CYS A 222 -5.72 -1.13 3.67
N ASN A 223 -6.40 -0.15 3.11
CA ASN A 223 -7.87 -0.13 2.99
C ASN A 223 -8.58 -0.52 4.30
N ALA A 224 -7.99 -0.15 5.42
CA ALA A 224 -8.40 -0.55 6.77
C ALA A 224 -7.86 0.44 7.80
N GLY A 225 -8.68 0.87 8.73
CA GLY A 225 -8.24 1.66 9.89
C GLY A 225 -7.54 0.80 10.95
N MET A 226 -6.91 1.45 11.92
CA MET A 226 -6.09 0.85 12.98
C MET A 226 -6.78 -0.27 13.76
N GLU A 227 -8.09 -0.15 13.99
CA GLU A 227 -8.87 -1.11 14.78
C GLU A 227 -9.37 -2.30 13.94
N HIS A 228 -9.15 -2.27 12.64
CA HIS A 228 -9.59 -3.34 11.76
C HIS A 228 -8.61 -4.52 11.75
N THR A 229 -9.12 -5.70 11.47
CA THR A 229 -8.39 -6.97 11.47
C THR A 229 -7.04 -6.92 10.72
N PRO A 230 -6.92 -6.36 9.51
CA PRO A 230 -5.64 -6.35 8.79
C PRO A 230 -4.53 -5.61 9.55
N LEU A 231 -4.85 -4.44 10.12
CA LEU A 231 -3.86 -3.65 10.87
C LEU A 231 -3.48 -4.33 12.18
N ARG A 232 -4.42 -4.95 12.88
CA ARG A 232 -4.14 -5.73 14.09
C ARG A 232 -3.23 -6.92 13.79
N ILE A 233 -3.42 -7.60 12.66
CA ILE A 233 -2.54 -8.67 12.20
C ILE A 233 -1.14 -8.12 11.91
N LEU A 234 -1.01 -7.03 11.14
CA LEU A 234 0.28 -6.45 10.76
C LEU A 234 1.06 -5.95 11.97
N CYS A 235 0.42 -5.20 12.86
CA CYS A 235 1.09 -4.61 14.02
C CYS A 235 1.45 -5.66 15.07
N ALA A 236 0.67 -6.72 15.21
CA ALA A 236 0.53 -7.54 16.40
C ALA A 236 0.04 -6.68 17.60
N ASP A 237 -0.53 -7.33 18.59
CA ASP A 237 -1.03 -6.66 19.79
C ASP A 237 -0.39 -7.34 21.00
N LEU A 238 0.61 -6.68 21.59
CA LEU A 238 1.40 -7.23 22.68
C LEU A 238 0.53 -7.64 23.86
N GLU A 239 -0.45 -6.81 24.22
CA GLU A 239 -1.36 -7.06 25.32
C GLU A 239 -2.21 -8.31 25.05
N SER A 240 -2.78 -8.43 23.83
CA SER A 240 -3.57 -9.59 23.43
C SER A 240 -2.74 -10.89 23.35
N THR A 241 -1.43 -10.81 23.07
CA THR A 241 -0.56 -12.00 23.05
C THR A 241 -0.29 -12.54 24.44
N GLY A 242 -0.41 -11.72 25.50
CA GLY A 242 -0.06 -12.07 26.87
C GLY A 242 1.42 -12.42 27.09
N ASN A 243 2.28 -12.15 26.10
CA ASN A 243 3.71 -12.48 26.14
C ASN A 243 4.60 -11.26 25.96
N PRO A 244 5.13 -10.67 27.06
CA PRO A 244 5.99 -9.48 26.99
C PRO A 244 7.27 -9.66 26.16
N ALA A 245 7.76 -10.89 25.98
CA ALA A 245 8.95 -11.16 25.19
C ALA A 245 8.76 -10.85 23.69
N LEU A 246 7.52 -10.70 23.24
CA LEU A 246 7.20 -10.32 21.86
C LEU A 246 7.27 -8.79 21.59
N ALA A 247 7.58 -7.97 22.59
CA ALA A 247 7.63 -6.51 22.45
C ALA A 247 8.57 -6.04 21.32
N GLY A 248 9.69 -6.73 21.09
CA GLY A 248 10.63 -6.45 20.00
C GLY A 248 10.07 -6.75 18.60
N ARG A 249 8.91 -7.39 18.49
CA ARG A 249 8.30 -7.79 17.21
C ARG A 249 7.05 -7.00 16.83
N VAL A 250 6.59 -6.10 17.70
CA VAL A 250 5.39 -5.27 17.45
C VAL A 250 5.75 -4.14 16.50
N LEU A 251 4.91 -3.92 15.48
CA LEU A 251 5.04 -2.75 14.62
C LEU A 251 4.21 -1.60 15.17
N SER A 252 4.78 -0.40 15.20
CA SER A 252 4.14 0.81 15.70
C SER A 252 3.68 1.71 14.57
N PRO A 253 2.39 2.06 14.51
CA PRO A 253 1.86 3.01 13.52
C PRO A 253 2.27 4.44 13.85
N LEU A 254 2.95 5.11 12.91
CA LEU A 254 3.46 6.47 13.12
C LEU A 254 2.36 7.53 13.16
N GLU A 255 1.25 7.29 12.47
CA GLU A 255 0.10 8.20 12.49
C GLU A 255 -0.50 8.42 13.88
N ARG A 256 -0.21 7.56 14.85
CA ARG A 256 -0.60 7.77 16.26
C ARG A 256 0.02 9.02 16.86
N MET A 257 1.12 9.52 16.29
CA MET A 257 1.78 10.76 16.71
C MET A 257 1.06 12.01 16.17
N ILE A 258 0.11 11.85 15.25
CA ILE A 258 -0.68 12.95 14.66
C ILE A 258 -1.95 13.16 15.49
N PRO A 259 -2.35 14.42 15.78
CA PRO A 259 -3.60 14.72 16.46
C PRO A 259 -4.81 14.05 15.78
N PRO A 260 -5.80 13.54 16.53
CA PRO A 260 -6.91 12.75 15.98
C PRO A 260 -7.71 13.46 14.88
N ASP A 261 -7.90 14.76 15.00
CA ASP A 261 -8.62 15.61 14.05
C ASP A 261 -7.90 15.79 12.71
N ARG A 262 -6.60 15.49 12.65
CA ARG A 262 -5.76 15.54 11.44
C ARG A 262 -5.29 14.17 10.98
N ARG A 263 -5.71 13.09 11.65
CA ARG A 263 -5.28 11.72 11.40
C ARG A 263 -6.24 11.04 10.43
N PHE A 264 -6.17 11.43 9.17
CA PHE A 264 -6.92 10.79 8.08
C PHE A 264 -6.18 10.92 6.77
N SER A 265 -6.34 9.93 5.90
CA SER A 265 -5.76 9.95 4.56
C SER A 265 -6.80 9.99 3.44
N VAL A 266 -8.08 9.78 3.76
CA VAL A 266 -9.19 9.81 2.81
C VAL A 266 -10.40 10.51 3.43
N LEU A 267 -11.16 11.26 2.62
CA LEU A 267 -12.50 11.72 2.94
C LEU A 267 -13.51 10.90 2.13
N HIS A 268 -14.37 10.17 2.83
CA HIS A 268 -15.38 9.30 2.23
C HIS A 268 -16.77 9.66 2.72
N ALA A 269 -17.63 10.20 1.86
CA ALA A 269 -18.98 10.62 2.19
C ALA A 269 -19.06 11.52 3.44
N GLY A 270 -18.14 12.47 3.56
CA GLY A 270 -18.00 13.39 4.70
C GLY A 270 -17.29 12.81 5.91
N ALA A 271 -16.91 11.53 5.91
CA ALA A 271 -16.18 10.91 7.00
C ALA A 271 -14.65 10.93 6.72
N ALA A 272 -13.89 11.38 7.71
CA ALA A 272 -12.43 11.30 7.68
C ALA A 272 -11.97 9.90 8.09
N VAL A 273 -11.25 9.20 7.20
CA VAL A 273 -10.79 7.80 7.41
C VAL A 273 -9.28 7.70 7.21
N MET A 274 -8.64 6.87 8.02
CA MET A 274 -7.22 6.54 7.89
C MET A 274 -7.07 5.19 7.21
N LEU A 275 -6.56 5.16 5.98
CA LEU A 275 -6.39 3.96 5.16
C LEU A 275 -4.93 3.69 4.80
N ASP A 276 -4.10 4.76 4.73
CA ASP A 276 -2.68 4.71 4.38
C ASP A 276 -1.83 4.76 5.65
N HIS A 277 -0.90 3.85 5.80
CA HIS A 277 -0.17 3.65 7.06
C HIS A 277 1.35 3.60 6.86
N LEU A 278 2.11 4.00 7.90
CA LEU A 278 3.53 3.77 8.06
C LEU A 278 3.75 3.04 9.40
N LEU A 279 3.98 1.74 9.35
CA LEU A 279 4.19 0.88 10.51
C LEU A 279 5.68 0.57 10.63
N VAL A 280 6.28 0.83 11.78
CA VAL A 280 7.73 0.68 11.98
C VAL A 280 8.08 -0.33 13.05
N SER A 281 9.20 -1.06 12.83
CA SER A 281 9.81 -1.90 13.87
C SER A 281 10.37 -1.05 15.01
N PRO A 282 10.57 -1.63 16.22
CA PRO A 282 11.18 -0.93 17.33
C PRO A 282 12.56 -0.33 17.00
N GLY A 283 13.39 -1.06 16.23
CA GLY A 283 14.70 -0.57 15.76
C GLY A 283 14.56 0.70 14.92
N LEU A 284 13.62 0.73 13.95
CA LEU A 284 13.41 1.91 13.12
C LEU A 284 12.70 3.04 13.89
N ALA A 285 11.82 2.71 14.83
CA ALA A 285 11.15 3.69 15.71
C ALA A 285 12.17 4.51 16.53
N GLY A 286 13.31 3.91 16.91
CA GLY A 286 14.39 4.63 17.58
C GLY A 286 15.00 5.76 16.73
N TRP A 287 14.85 5.72 15.42
CA TRP A 287 15.35 6.75 14.49
C TRP A 287 14.29 7.79 14.13
N PHE A 288 13.04 7.56 14.50
CA PHE A 288 11.92 8.43 14.16
C PHE A 288 12.09 9.85 14.73
N ARG A 289 11.70 10.86 13.95
CA ARG A 289 11.73 12.28 14.34
C ARG A 289 10.38 12.97 14.17
N ASP A 290 9.72 12.77 13.04
CA ASP A 290 8.48 13.47 12.71
C ASP A 290 7.66 12.71 11.69
N VAL A 291 6.34 12.99 11.66
CA VAL A 291 5.40 12.45 10.68
C VAL A 291 4.35 13.47 10.32
N ALA A 292 3.98 13.55 9.04
CA ALA A 292 2.93 14.41 8.54
C ALA A 292 2.05 13.67 7.53
N ILE A 293 0.76 14.01 7.53
CA ILE A 293 -0.20 13.66 6.46
C ILE A 293 -0.55 14.97 5.76
N HIS A 294 -0.34 15.03 4.44
CA HIS A 294 -0.63 16.22 3.65
C HIS A 294 -2.08 16.18 3.16
N ASN A 295 -3.01 16.32 4.09
CA ASN A 295 -4.45 16.21 3.85
C ASN A 295 -5.17 17.57 3.81
N GLU A 296 -4.41 18.68 3.75
CA GLU A 296 -4.99 20.01 3.60
C GLU A 296 -5.63 20.16 2.21
N GLY A 297 -6.92 20.40 2.16
CA GLY A 297 -7.66 20.54 0.91
C GLY A 297 -7.94 19.22 0.19
N LEU A 298 -7.84 18.09 0.88
CA LEU A 298 -8.19 16.78 0.32
C LEU A 298 -9.65 16.76 -0.13
N SER A 299 -9.90 16.32 -1.37
CA SER A 299 -11.26 16.19 -1.91
C SER A 299 -11.94 14.94 -1.36
N ASP A 300 -13.28 15.00 -1.20
CA ASP A 300 -14.08 13.82 -0.82
C ASP A 300 -14.31 12.93 -2.05
N GLU A 301 -14.03 11.62 -1.94
CA GLU A 301 -14.12 10.68 -3.06
C GLU A 301 -15.58 10.41 -3.52
N VAL A 302 -16.58 10.70 -2.67
CA VAL A 302 -18.00 10.49 -2.97
C VAL A 302 -18.69 11.80 -3.35
N PHE A 303 -18.40 12.88 -2.62
CA PHE A 303 -19.03 14.18 -2.82
C PHE A 303 -18.20 15.10 -3.71
N HIS A 304 -17.85 14.62 -4.90
CA HIS A 304 -17.12 15.44 -5.87
C HIS A 304 -18.08 16.38 -6.59
N PRO A 305 -17.73 17.68 -6.74
CA PRO A 305 -18.65 18.69 -7.30
C PRO A 305 -18.86 18.59 -8.82
N THR A 306 -18.15 17.71 -9.52
CA THR A 306 -18.24 17.56 -10.97
C THR A 306 -18.27 16.09 -11.38
N ASP A 307 -18.91 15.79 -12.53
CA ASP A 307 -18.92 14.44 -13.13
C ASP A 307 -17.55 14.05 -13.71
N ALA A 308 -16.61 14.99 -13.82
CA ALA A 308 -15.25 14.73 -14.30
C ALA A 308 -14.37 14.13 -13.19
N ARG A 309 -13.56 13.15 -13.54
CA ARG A 309 -12.58 12.57 -12.62
C ARG A 309 -11.56 13.62 -12.18
N SER A 310 -11.26 13.67 -10.89
CA SER A 310 -10.24 14.55 -10.36
C SER A 310 -8.85 14.20 -10.93
N PRO A 311 -8.01 15.19 -11.27
CA PRO A 311 -6.60 14.96 -11.56
C PRO A 311 -5.80 14.65 -10.28
N GLU A 312 -6.35 14.92 -9.10
CA GLU A 312 -5.77 14.60 -7.79
C GLU A 312 -5.98 13.13 -7.43
N SER A 313 -5.23 12.66 -6.45
CA SER A 313 -5.60 11.46 -5.70
C SER A 313 -6.56 11.83 -4.58
N TYR A 314 -7.55 10.99 -4.31
CA TYR A 314 -8.39 11.08 -3.12
C TYR A 314 -7.69 10.57 -1.85
N HIS A 315 -6.44 10.08 -1.99
CA HIS A 315 -5.57 9.73 -0.88
C HIS A 315 -4.58 10.86 -0.59
N ALA A 316 -4.46 11.24 0.68
CA ALA A 316 -3.44 12.15 1.14
C ALA A 316 -2.11 11.42 1.32
N PRO A 317 -0.99 11.91 0.77
CA PRO A 317 0.30 11.32 1.02
C PRO A 317 0.73 11.51 2.47
N MET A 318 1.40 10.49 3.01
CA MET A 318 1.96 10.50 4.36
C MET A 318 3.49 10.42 4.28
N VAL A 319 4.20 11.21 5.09
CA VAL A 319 5.66 11.22 5.13
C VAL A 319 6.18 11.21 6.56
N ALA A 320 7.20 10.39 6.82
CA ALA A 320 7.90 10.35 8.09
C ALA A 320 9.39 10.65 7.92
N SER A 321 9.99 11.30 8.92
CA SER A 321 11.40 11.67 8.97
C SER A 321 12.12 10.82 10.01
N PHE A 322 13.32 10.38 9.66
CA PHE A 322 14.20 9.54 10.50
C PHE A 322 15.60 10.11 10.52
N ALA A 323 16.31 9.92 11.64
CA ALA A 323 17.72 10.27 11.76
C ALA A 323 18.60 9.06 11.48
N LEU A 324 19.52 9.19 10.53
CA LEU A 324 20.59 8.22 10.36
C LEU A 324 21.53 8.32 11.55
N PRO A 325 21.77 7.21 12.30
CA PRO A 325 22.83 7.19 13.30
C PRO A 325 24.17 7.42 12.62
N GLY A 326 25.00 8.28 13.22
CA GLY A 326 26.34 8.58 12.75
C GLY A 326 27.30 7.40 12.86
#